data_1d6d14d998f56db803fc76448847096e
#
_entry.id   1d6d14d998f56db803fc76448847096e
#
_cell.length_a   1.000
_cell.length_b   1.000
_cell.length_c   1.000
_cell.angle_alpha   90.00
_cell.angle_beta   90.00
_cell.angle_gamma   90.00
#
_symmetry.space_group_name_H-M   'P 1'
#
loop_
_entity.id
_entity.type
_entity.pdbx_description
1 polymer ?
#
loop_
_entity_poly.entity_id
_entity_poly.type
_entity_poly.pdbx_seq_one_letter_code
_entity_poly.pdbx_strand_id
1 'polypeptide(L)'
;MNKCSQFVIYVLCLFSVLLSQHVMANEKTYRCEVLTDAYIKSNGELSIVQDSPRVGQEFAVVKRTGEVIGDVMDSLKNPKVLASGSKSNPYKVIWVQRSAGKNGAFVDYLSIEESASGGKKPFGFFSGGLLMTGVCEQ
;
A
#
# COMPACT_ATOMS: atom_id res chain seq x y z
N MET A 1 -42.11 27.52 -24.21
CA MET A 1 -40.64 27.35 -24.06
C MET A 1 -40.04 27.20 -25.45
N ASN A 2 -39.15 28.10 -25.82
CA ASN A 2 -38.59 28.14 -27.17
C ASN A 2 -37.59 26.98 -27.37
N LYS A 3 -37.64 26.32 -28.55
CA LYS A 3 -36.76 25.22 -28.94
C LYS A 3 -35.26 25.54 -28.71
N CYS A 4 -34.88 26.80 -28.81
CA CYS A 4 -33.52 27.30 -28.58
C CYS A 4 -33.08 27.17 -27.09
N SER A 5 -34.01 27.37 -26.16
CA SER A 5 -33.72 27.26 -24.70
C SER A 5 -33.49 25.81 -24.27
N GLN A 6 -34.20 24.87 -24.85
CA GLN A 6 -34.00 23.43 -24.57
C GLN A 6 -32.63 22.93 -25.08
N PHE A 7 -32.20 23.42 -26.23
CA PHE A 7 -30.92 23.02 -26.81
C PHE A 7 -29.73 23.48 -25.98
N VAL A 8 -29.79 24.70 -25.42
CA VAL A 8 -28.76 25.25 -24.52
C VAL A 8 -28.66 24.44 -23.22
N ILE A 9 -29.79 24.01 -22.65
CA ILE A 9 -29.80 23.19 -21.42
C ILE A 9 -29.18 21.82 -21.67
N TYR A 10 -29.49 21.17 -22.82
CA TYR A 10 -28.87 19.88 -23.15
C TYR A 10 -27.36 19.96 -23.37
N VAL A 11 -26.88 21.01 -24.00
CA VAL A 11 -25.42 21.23 -24.20
C VAL A 11 -24.73 21.49 -22.89
N LEU A 12 -25.31 22.26 -21.98
CA LEU A 12 -24.75 22.50 -20.62
C LEU A 12 -24.73 21.23 -19.76
N CYS A 13 -25.76 20.38 -19.82
CA CYS A 13 -25.77 19.10 -19.10
C CYS A 13 -24.76 18.11 -19.67
N LEU A 14 -24.54 18.04 -20.96
CA LEU A 14 -23.52 17.19 -21.59
C LEU A 14 -22.11 17.64 -21.22
N PHE A 15 -21.86 18.94 -21.10
CA PHE A 15 -20.55 19.48 -20.71
C PHE A 15 -20.22 19.19 -19.25
N SER A 16 -21.21 19.17 -18.35
CA SER A 16 -21.00 18.85 -16.93
C SER A 16 -20.67 17.38 -16.67
N VAL A 17 -21.17 16.46 -17.50
CA VAL A 17 -20.86 15.03 -17.41
C VAL A 17 -19.45 14.72 -17.91
N LEU A 18 -18.92 15.48 -18.86
CA LEU A 18 -17.55 15.31 -19.37
C LEU A 18 -16.47 15.81 -18.40
N LEU A 19 -16.80 16.76 -17.52
CA LEU A 19 -15.87 17.32 -16.53
C LEU A 19 -15.69 16.41 -15.30
N SER A 20 -16.60 15.48 -15.06
CA SER A 20 -16.52 14.57 -13.89
C SER A 20 -15.61 13.35 -14.11
N GLN A 21 -15.05 13.12 -15.27
CA GLN A 21 -14.17 11.99 -15.55
C GLN A 21 -12.66 12.25 -15.30
N HIS A 22 -12.27 13.46 -14.95
CA HIS A 22 -10.84 13.83 -14.79
C HIS A 22 -10.30 13.84 -13.36
N VAL A 23 -11.04 13.33 -12.38
CA VAL A 23 -10.57 13.26 -10.98
C VAL A 23 -10.27 11.82 -10.55
N MET A 24 -9.86 10.97 -11.46
CA MET A 24 -9.01 9.83 -11.08
C MET A 24 -7.58 10.36 -11.04
N ALA A 25 -7.26 11.08 -9.97
CA ALA A 25 -5.89 11.43 -9.66
C ALA A 25 -5.05 10.15 -9.78
N ASN A 26 -4.01 10.22 -10.59
CA ASN A 26 -3.02 9.16 -10.79
C ASN A 26 -2.33 8.91 -9.43
N GLU A 27 -3.03 8.19 -8.54
CA GLU A 27 -2.57 7.93 -7.20
C GLU A 27 -1.39 6.95 -7.30
N LYS A 28 -0.21 7.47 -7.00
CA LYS A 28 1.01 6.67 -7.08
C LYS A 28 0.91 5.50 -6.12
N THR A 29 1.06 4.30 -6.66
CA THR A 29 1.06 3.05 -5.91
C THR A 29 2.37 2.31 -6.10
N TYR A 30 2.81 1.63 -5.06
CA TYR A 30 3.81 0.59 -5.19
C TYR A 30 3.10 -0.73 -5.47
N ARG A 31 3.58 -1.48 -6.45
CA ARG A 31 3.22 -2.89 -6.67
C ARG A 31 4.35 -3.74 -6.17
N CYS A 32 4.09 -4.58 -5.20
CA CYS A 32 5.09 -5.32 -4.47
C CYS A 32 4.86 -6.83 -4.60
N GLU A 33 5.94 -7.59 -4.72
CA GLU A 33 5.94 -9.04 -4.74
C GLU A 33 6.76 -9.57 -3.57
N VAL A 34 6.21 -10.52 -2.82
CA VAL A 34 6.88 -11.18 -1.69
C VAL A 34 7.87 -12.22 -2.22
N LEU A 35 9.14 -12.10 -1.86
CA LEU A 35 10.19 -13.03 -2.24
C LEU A 35 10.64 -13.94 -1.10
N THR A 36 10.50 -13.48 0.16
CA THR A 36 10.90 -14.26 1.34
C THR A 36 9.89 -14.06 2.45
N ASP A 37 9.56 -15.15 3.11
CA ASP A 37 8.76 -15.21 4.32
C ASP A 37 9.58 -15.88 5.43
N ALA A 38 9.67 -15.22 6.58
CA ALA A 38 10.47 -15.70 7.70
C ALA A 38 9.83 -15.33 9.03
N TYR A 39 10.24 -15.98 10.09
CA TYR A 39 9.81 -15.64 11.45
C TYR A 39 10.96 -15.77 12.46
N ILE A 40 10.83 -15.05 13.56
CA ILE A 40 11.77 -15.11 14.69
C ILE A 40 11.34 -16.25 15.61
N LYS A 41 12.21 -17.25 15.79
CA LYS A 41 12.01 -18.35 16.74
C LYS A 41 12.12 -17.86 18.18
N SER A 42 11.65 -18.68 19.14
CA SER A 42 11.75 -18.39 20.56
C SER A 42 13.19 -18.27 21.10
N ASN A 43 14.17 -18.86 20.40
CA ASN A 43 15.59 -18.73 20.71
C ASN A 43 16.25 -17.50 20.07
N GLY A 44 15.48 -16.65 19.35
CA GLY A 44 15.97 -15.45 18.70
C GLY A 44 16.52 -15.66 17.28
N GLU A 45 16.61 -16.89 16.79
CA GLU A 45 17.04 -17.17 15.42
C GLU A 45 15.96 -16.84 14.39
N LEU A 46 16.39 -16.40 13.21
CA LEU A 46 15.50 -16.24 12.06
C LEU A 46 15.31 -17.61 11.36
N SER A 47 14.06 -17.95 11.06
CA SER A 47 13.71 -19.13 10.29
C SER A 47 12.98 -18.74 9.03
N ILE A 48 13.55 -19.08 7.86
CA ILE A 48 12.90 -18.91 6.57
C ILE A 48 11.85 -20.01 6.40
N VAL A 49 10.64 -19.61 6.01
CA VAL A 49 9.53 -20.53 5.74
C VAL A 49 9.70 -21.09 4.35
N GLN A 50 10.04 -22.37 4.26
CA GLN A 50 10.05 -23.07 2.97
C GLN A 50 8.61 -23.27 2.49
N ASP A 51 8.39 -23.13 1.18
CA ASP A 51 7.07 -23.33 0.55
C ASP A 51 5.95 -22.45 1.15
N SER A 52 6.29 -21.26 1.62
CA SER A 52 5.30 -20.31 2.12
C SER A 52 4.30 -19.93 1.03
N PRO A 53 2.98 -20.00 1.32
CA PRO A 53 1.96 -19.56 0.37
C PRO A 53 1.98 -18.04 0.11
N ARG A 54 2.73 -17.26 0.89
CA ARG A 54 2.89 -15.81 0.69
C ARG A 54 3.95 -15.48 -0.35
N VAL A 55 4.93 -16.35 -0.55
CA VAL A 55 5.98 -16.14 -1.56
C VAL A 55 5.37 -16.14 -2.96
N GLY A 56 5.71 -15.15 -3.77
CA GLY A 56 5.13 -14.93 -5.09
C GLY A 56 3.78 -14.19 -5.07
N GLN A 57 3.20 -13.92 -3.90
CA GLN A 57 2.00 -13.10 -3.84
C GLN A 57 2.32 -11.61 -4.02
N GLU A 58 1.39 -10.91 -4.66
CA GLU A 58 1.49 -9.49 -4.92
C GLU A 58 0.53 -8.69 -4.01
N PHE A 59 0.92 -7.47 -3.71
CA PHE A 59 0.08 -6.47 -3.06
C PHE A 59 0.43 -5.08 -3.57
N ALA A 60 -0.49 -4.13 -3.42
CA ALA A 60 -0.23 -2.74 -3.74
C ALA A 60 -0.30 -1.87 -2.48
N VAL A 61 0.53 -0.81 -2.44
CA VAL A 61 0.51 0.19 -1.37
C VAL A 61 0.23 1.56 -1.98
N VAL A 62 -0.84 2.20 -1.55
CA VAL A 62 -1.17 3.55 -1.95
C VAL A 62 -0.21 4.52 -1.26
N LYS A 63 0.67 5.15 -2.02
CA LYS A 63 1.80 5.93 -1.48
C LYS A 63 1.36 7.06 -0.54
N ARG A 64 0.26 7.74 -0.86
CA ARG A 64 -0.23 8.88 -0.08
C ARG A 64 -0.86 8.46 1.25
N THR A 65 -1.62 7.38 1.25
CA THR A 65 -2.42 6.96 2.42
C THR A 65 -1.78 5.84 3.22
N GLY A 66 -0.93 5.02 2.59
CA GLY A 66 -0.40 3.79 3.18
C GLY A 66 -1.40 2.63 3.15
N GLU A 67 -2.53 2.80 2.49
CA GLU A 67 -3.52 1.74 2.31
C GLU A 67 -2.94 0.59 1.49
N VAL A 68 -3.20 -0.62 1.93
CA VAL A 68 -2.75 -1.84 1.25
C VAL A 68 -3.92 -2.50 0.54
N ILE A 69 -3.68 -2.96 -0.67
CA ILE A 69 -4.63 -3.68 -1.51
C ILE A 69 -3.99 -5.02 -1.87
N GLY A 70 -4.62 -6.13 -1.51
CA GLY A 70 -4.16 -7.50 -1.77
C GLY A 70 -4.34 -8.40 -0.55
N ASP A 71 -4.52 -9.69 -0.81
CA ASP A 71 -4.92 -10.67 0.21
C ASP A 71 -3.83 -10.95 1.25
N VAL A 72 -2.56 -10.81 0.87
CA VAL A 72 -1.41 -11.11 1.75
C VAL A 72 -1.31 -10.21 2.97
N MET A 73 -1.94 -9.02 2.90
CA MET A 73 -1.93 -8.00 3.98
C MET A 73 -3.32 -7.38 4.20
N ASP A 74 -4.39 -8.11 3.94
CA ASP A 74 -5.79 -7.64 3.99
C ASP A 74 -6.27 -7.20 5.38
N SER A 75 -5.62 -7.69 6.44
CA SER A 75 -5.95 -7.36 7.82
C SER A 75 -5.42 -6.00 8.30
N LEU A 76 -4.55 -5.35 7.54
CA LEU A 76 -3.92 -4.08 7.90
C LEU A 76 -4.90 -2.91 7.76
N LYS A 77 -5.20 -2.22 8.87
CA LYS A 77 -6.15 -1.11 8.93
C LYS A 77 -5.54 0.12 9.59
N ASN A 78 -6.07 1.29 9.26
CA ASN A 78 -5.64 2.58 9.83
C ASN A 78 -4.14 2.86 9.64
N PRO A 79 -3.67 2.89 8.39
CA PRO A 79 -2.27 3.19 8.08
C PRO A 79 -1.88 4.61 8.53
N LYS A 80 -0.62 4.74 8.93
CA LYS A 80 0.04 6.03 9.17
C LYS A 80 1.34 6.08 8.40
N VAL A 81 1.40 6.91 7.37
CA VAL A 81 2.63 7.16 6.63
C VAL A 81 3.58 7.99 7.50
N LEU A 82 4.76 7.45 7.77
CA LEU A 82 5.81 8.09 8.55
C LEU A 82 6.80 8.86 7.68
N ALA A 83 7.05 8.35 6.47
CA ALA A 83 7.91 8.97 5.48
C ALA A 83 7.38 8.69 4.08
N SER A 84 7.22 9.73 3.28
CA SER A 84 6.63 9.64 1.93
C SER A 84 7.56 9.03 0.87
N GLY A 85 8.81 8.74 1.23
CA GLY A 85 9.82 8.23 0.33
C GLY A 85 10.36 9.29 -0.66
N SER A 86 11.61 9.15 -1.02
CA SER A 86 12.27 9.98 -2.02
C SER A 86 13.53 9.27 -2.55
N LYS A 87 14.23 9.88 -3.51
CA LYS A 87 15.53 9.36 -3.99
C LYS A 87 16.58 9.20 -2.89
N SER A 88 16.42 9.84 -1.73
CA SER A 88 17.36 9.82 -0.62
C SER A 88 16.80 9.21 0.67
N ASN A 89 15.51 8.91 0.73
CA ASN A 89 14.85 8.39 1.92
C ASN A 89 13.88 7.28 1.57
N PRO A 90 13.80 6.20 2.39
CA PRO A 90 12.81 5.16 2.20
C PRO A 90 11.38 5.67 2.45
N TYR A 91 10.42 5.04 1.79
CA TYR A 91 9.01 5.13 2.16
C TYR A 91 8.76 4.29 3.42
N LYS A 92 8.00 4.81 4.37
CA LYS A 92 7.71 4.11 5.63
C LYS A 92 6.26 4.28 6.03
N VAL A 93 5.61 3.19 6.41
CA VAL A 93 4.24 3.18 6.90
C VAL A 93 4.10 2.20 8.06
N ILE A 94 3.24 2.55 9.03
CA ILE A 94 2.87 1.68 10.15
C ILE A 94 1.36 1.51 10.21
N TRP A 95 0.96 0.38 10.77
CA TRP A 95 -0.41 0.08 11.18
C TRP A 95 -0.40 -0.25 12.66
N VAL A 96 -1.21 0.45 13.45
CA VAL A 96 -1.31 0.22 14.89
C VAL A 96 -2.67 -0.36 15.18
N GLN A 97 -2.69 -1.61 15.60
CA GLN A 97 -3.90 -2.31 16.02
C GLN A 97 -3.94 -2.41 17.55
N ARG A 98 -5.00 -1.93 18.15
CA ARG A 98 -5.22 -2.08 19.59
C ARG A 98 -6.12 -3.29 19.84
N SER A 99 -5.67 -4.23 20.65
CA SER A 99 -6.53 -5.33 21.12
C SER A 99 -7.57 -4.80 22.08
N ALA A 100 -8.83 -5.05 21.81
CA ALA A 100 -9.93 -4.74 22.72
C ALA A 100 -9.71 -5.47 24.07
N GLY A 101 -9.67 -4.72 25.18
CA GLY A 101 -9.57 -5.26 26.53
C GLY A 101 -8.19 -5.74 26.98
N LYS A 102 -7.13 -5.50 26.21
CA LYS A 102 -5.74 -5.78 26.60
C LYS A 102 -4.88 -4.53 26.44
N ASN A 103 -3.95 -4.31 27.38
CA ASN A 103 -3.00 -3.17 27.34
C ASN A 103 -1.89 -3.38 26.29
N GLY A 104 -2.19 -4.07 25.16
CA GLY A 104 -1.25 -4.36 24.08
C GLY A 104 -1.63 -3.68 22.78
N ALA A 105 -0.65 -3.19 22.07
CA ALA A 105 -0.77 -2.74 20.69
C ALA A 105 0.11 -3.62 19.80
N PHE A 106 -0.45 -4.08 18.69
CA PHE A 106 0.33 -4.68 17.62
C PHE A 106 0.71 -3.56 16.65
N VAL A 107 1.98 -3.54 16.27
CA VAL A 107 2.51 -2.58 15.30
C VAL A 107 3.05 -3.38 14.12
N ASP A 108 2.45 -3.16 12.97
CA ASP A 108 2.95 -3.64 11.71
C ASP A 108 3.72 -2.51 11.04
N TYR A 109 4.82 -2.83 10.36
CA TYR A 109 5.71 -1.85 9.77
C TYR A 109 6.16 -2.29 8.39
N LEU A 110 6.10 -1.39 7.42
CA LEU A 110 6.63 -1.57 6.07
C LEU A 110 7.63 -0.45 5.76
N SER A 111 8.79 -0.82 5.22
CA SER A 111 9.74 0.09 4.61
C SER A 111 10.00 -0.31 3.17
N ILE A 112 9.96 0.66 2.23
CA ILE A 112 10.33 0.48 0.83
C ILE A 112 11.51 1.38 0.53
N GLU A 113 12.62 0.82 0.06
CA GLU A 113 13.89 1.52 -0.20
C GLU A 113 13.83 2.26 -1.55
N GLU A 114 13.18 3.41 -1.59
CA GLU A 114 13.09 4.24 -2.80
C GLU A 114 14.44 4.73 -3.32
N SER A 115 15.42 4.85 -2.45
CA SER A 115 16.79 5.24 -2.79
C SER A 115 17.58 4.16 -3.53
N ALA A 116 17.11 2.92 -3.53
CA ALA A 116 17.77 1.82 -4.24
C ALA A 116 17.86 2.13 -5.74
N SER A 117 19.03 1.87 -6.32
CA SER A 117 19.24 1.99 -7.77
C SER A 117 18.45 0.91 -8.52
N GLY A 118 17.93 1.26 -9.70
CA GLY A 118 17.15 0.34 -10.54
C GLY A 118 15.63 0.53 -10.42
N GLY A 119 14.89 -0.21 -11.24
CA GLY A 119 13.43 -0.11 -11.33
C GLY A 119 12.70 -0.78 -10.16
N LYS A 120 13.31 -1.81 -9.57
CA LYS A 120 12.74 -2.54 -8.43
C LYS A 120 13.29 -1.98 -7.12
N LYS A 121 12.40 -1.74 -6.16
CA LYS A 121 12.70 -1.18 -4.84
C LYS A 121 12.53 -2.25 -3.78
N PRO A 122 13.58 -2.65 -3.05
CA PRO A 122 13.45 -3.62 -1.96
C PRO A 122 12.49 -3.14 -0.89
N PHE A 123 11.72 -4.05 -0.32
CA PHE A 123 10.93 -3.78 0.86
C PHE A 123 11.20 -4.77 1.98
N GLY A 124 10.96 -4.33 3.21
CA GLY A 124 10.84 -5.17 4.40
C GLY A 124 9.53 -4.86 5.11
N PHE A 125 8.81 -5.92 5.48
CA PHE A 125 7.61 -5.86 6.30
C PHE A 125 7.83 -6.65 7.58
N PHE A 126 7.46 -6.07 8.72
CA PHE A 126 7.58 -6.68 10.03
C PHE A 126 6.25 -6.62 10.77
N SER A 127 5.81 -7.77 11.29
CA SER A 127 4.58 -7.92 12.07
C SER A 127 4.78 -8.93 13.20
N GLY A 128 4.91 -8.44 14.44
CA GLY A 128 5.24 -9.29 15.57
C GLY A 128 6.58 -10.02 15.37
N GLY A 129 6.54 -11.34 15.20
CA GLY A 129 7.74 -12.14 14.88
C GLY A 129 7.87 -12.48 13.39
N LEU A 130 6.91 -12.05 12.54
CA LEU A 130 6.93 -12.27 11.10
C LEU A 130 7.80 -11.23 10.40
N LEU A 131 8.60 -11.68 9.45
CA LEU A 131 9.36 -10.83 8.53
C LEU A 131 9.09 -11.28 7.09
N MET A 132 8.61 -10.38 6.26
CA MET A 132 8.53 -10.59 4.81
C MET A 132 9.45 -9.60 4.09
N THR A 133 10.09 -10.05 3.03
CA THR A 133 10.88 -9.19 2.16
C THR A 133 10.53 -9.44 0.70
N GLY A 134 10.84 -8.49 -0.14
CA GLY A 134 10.59 -8.59 -1.57
C GLY A 134 10.94 -7.30 -2.30
N VAL A 135 10.30 -7.10 -3.43
CA VAL A 135 10.56 -5.94 -4.30
C VAL A 135 9.26 -5.27 -4.70
N CYS A 136 9.32 -3.96 -4.86
CA CYS A 136 8.22 -3.13 -5.35
C CYS A 136 8.63 -2.42 -6.64
N GLU A 137 7.64 -2.16 -7.50
CA GLU A 137 7.70 -1.26 -8.66
C GLU A 137 6.74 -0.10 -8.45
N GLN A 138 7.02 1.05 -9.10
CA GLN A 138 6.21 2.27 -8.99
C GLN A 138 5.62 2.66 -10.34
#